data_0d0190086ecdb51d9e6fdb29bb98029d
#
_entry.id   0d0190086ecdb51d9e6fdb29bb98029d
#
_cell.length_a   1.000
_cell.length_b   1.000
_cell.length_c   1.000
_cell.angle_alpha   90.00
_cell.angle_beta   90.00
_cell.angle_gamma   90.00
#
_symmetry.space_group_name_H-M   'P 1'
#
loop_
_entity.id
_entity.type
_entity.pdbx_description
1 polymer ?
#
loop_
_entity_poly.entity_id
_entity_poly.type
_entity_poly.pdbx_seq_one_letter_code
_entity_poly.pdbx_strand_id
1 'polypeptide(L)'
;VTMVTLGLDTSNYTTSAAVFDGADGVNAGRLLEVRPGQLGLRQSEALFQHVKALPGRMAELAESGVLRDVAAVAASARPRAVEGSYMPCFLAGESQGRALAAALGVPFFAVSHQQGHLAAAAWSAGRMELLDAPFLAWHLSGGTTELLYVQPEGANVKAGRIGGTADISAGQLIDRTGVLLGLDFPAGRALDALAAGAEKGPKRFKVKMDGLEFSLSGMENQVRALAAGGVEPAAVARFALDTVSDVVRRTTEEARKRYPGLPVLCSGGVASNSGLRQMLTASCGALFAEPRYSTDNAMGVAILAHRLLERGE
;
A
#
# COMPACT_ATOMS: atom_id res chain seq x y z
N VAL A 1 -19.28 -7.10 -25.44
CA VAL A 1 -19.33 -7.82 -24.15
C VAL A 1 -18.26 -7.25 -23.29
N THR A 2 -18.61 -6.70 -22.12
CA THR A 2 -17.63 -6.17 -21.15
C THR A 2 -16.85 -7.35 -20.59
N MET A 3 -15.52 -7.37 -20.75
CA MET A 3 -14.66 -8.41 -20.20
C MET A 3 -14.49 -8.17 -18.69
N VAL A 4 -14.92 -9.13 -17.90
CA VAL A 4 -14.72 -9.09 -16.44
C VAL A 4 -13.52 -9.95 -16.07
N THR A 5 -12.64 -9.45 -15.21
CA THR A 5 -11.48 -10.17 -14.71
C THR A 5 -11.54 -10.32 -13.21
N LEU A 6 -11.07 -11.46 -12.71
CA LEU A 6 -11.06 -11.81 -11.30
C LEU A 6 -9.64 -11.75 -10.75
N GLY A 7 -9.42 -10.99 -9.68
CA GLY A 7 -8.18 -10.92 -8.93
C GLY A 7 -8.32 -11.54 -7.54
N LEU A 8 -7.31 -12.26 -7.10
CA LEU A 8 -7.22 -12.83 -5.76
C LEU A 8 -5.93 -12.35 -5.07
N ASP A 9 -6.05 -11.90 -3.83
CA ASP A 9 -4.89 -11.55 -3.01
C ASP A 9 -5.03 -12.15 -1.61
N THR A 10 -4.07 -12.97 -1.23
CA THR A 10 -3.97 -13.61 0.08
C THR A 10 -2.64 -13.30 0.74
N SER A 11 -2.21 -12.05 0.61
CA SER A 11 -1.02 -11.52 1.26
C SER A 11 -1.30 -11.14 2.71
N ASN A 12 -0.27 -11.16 3.52
CA ASN A 12 -0.26 -10.66 4.90
C ASN A 12 -1.53 -10.99 5.72
N TYR A 13 -2.32 -9.96 6.04
CA TYR A 13 -3.45 -10.05 6.99
C TYR A 13 -4.82 -9.85 6.35
N THR A 14 -4.92 -9.75 5.03
CA THR A 14 -6.20 -9.55 4.34
C THR A 14 -6.43 -10.62 3.28
N THR A 15 -7.54 -11.36 3.39
CA THR A 15 -8.05 -12.20 2.30
C THR A 15 -8.93 -11.33 1.42
N SER A 16 -8.61 -11.21 0.14
CA SER A 16 -9.41 -10.41 -0.77
C SER A 16 -9.59 -11.06 -2.14
N ALA A 17 -10.77 -10.82 -2.71
CA ALA A 17 -11.12 -11.11 -4.10
C ALA A 17 -11.72 -9.84 -4.71
N ALA A 18 -11.44 -9.57 -5.98
CA ALA A 18 -11.98 -8.43 -6.68
C ALA A 18 -12.32 -8.77 -8.13
N VAL A 19 -13.31 -8.07 -8.67
CA VAL A 19 -13.60 -8.08 -10.10
C VAL A 19 -13.38 -6.69 -10.67
N PHE A 20 -12.93 -6.65 -11.93
CA PHE A 20 -12.72 -5.42 -12.68
C PHE A 20 -13.27 -5.59 -14.10
N ASP A 21 -13.98 -4.59 -14.62
CA ASP A 21 -14.67 -4.64 -15.91
C ASP A 21 -14.01 -3.80 -17.02
N GLY A 22 -12.82 -3.28 -16.72
CA GLY A 22 -12.09 -2.36 -17.61
C GLY A 22 -12.22 -0.88 -17.22
N ALA A 23 -13.23 -0.52 -16.44
CA ALA A 23 -13.44 0.84 -15.92
C ALA A 23 -13.59 0.86 -14.40
N ASP A 24 -14.52 0.07 -13.88
CA ASP A 24 -14.87 -0.04 -12.47
C ASP A 24 -14.69 -1.45 -11.93
N GLY A 25 -14.74 -1.58 -10.61
CA GLY A 25 -14.62 -2.88 -9.97
C GLY A 25 -15.16 -2.91 -8.54
N VAL A 26 -15.30 -4.13 -8.04
CA VAL A 26 -15.74 -4.42 -6.67
C VAL A 26 -14.69 -5.27 -5.98
N ASN A 27 -14.31 -4.89 -4.75
CA ASN A 27 -13.40 -5.66 -3.92
C ASN A 27 -14.10 -6.14 -2.66
N ALA A 28 -14.05 -7.44 -2.42
CA ALA A 28 -14.49 -8.10 -1.19
C ALA A 28 -13.26 -8.49 -0.37
N GLY A 29 -13.07 -7.87 0.79
CA GLY A 29 -11.90 -8.09 1.64
C GLY A 29 -12.28 -8.39 3.10
N ARG A 30 -11.47 -9.22 3.76
CA ARG A 30 -11.61 -9.54 5.18
C ARG A 30 -10.25 -9.68 5.84
N LEU A 31 -10.07 -9.00 6.97
CA LEU A 31 -8.89 -9.16 7.82
C LEU A 31 -8.87 -10.57 8.45
N LEU A 32 -7.68 -11.14 8.56
CA LEU A 32 -7.43 -12.34 9.33
C LEU A 32 -7.53 -12.05 10.82
N GLU A 33 -7.90 -13.06 11.58
CA GLU A 33 -8.01 -12.97 13.03
C GLU A 33 -6.64 -13.17 13.67
N VAL A 34 -6.18 -12.16 14.41
CA VAL A 34 -4.98 -12.24 15.27
C VAL A 34 -5.43 -12.35 16.72
N ARG A 35 -4.99 -13.41 17.42
CA ARG A 35 -5.37 -13.62 18.81
C ARG A 35 -4.85 -12.49 19.70
N PRO A 36 -5.60 -12.07 20.71
CA PRO A 36 -5.14 -11.07 21.67
C PRO A 36 -3.78 -11.45 22.27
N GLY A 37 -2.84 -10.49 22.27
CA GLY A 37 -1.49 -10.68 22.80
C GLY A 37 -0.47 -11.25 21.80
N GLN A 38 -0.88 -11.62 20.59
CA GLN A 38 0.04 -12.00 19.52
C GLN A 38 0.43 -10.78 18.68
N LEU A 39 1.71 -10.70 18.31
CA LEU A 39 2.26 -9.61 17.48
C LEU A 39 2.13 -9.89 15.97
N GLY A 40 1.52 -11.02 15.58
CA GLY A 40 1.34 -11.42 14.19
C GLY A 40 0.90 -12.88 14.05
N LEU A 41 0.76 -13.33 12.80
CA LEU A 41 0.41 -14.71 12.45
C LEU A 41 1.62 -15.46 11.90
N ARG A 42 1.72 -16.74 12.25
CA ARG A 42 2.62 -17.66 11.54
C ARG A 42 2.12 -17.87 10.11
N GLN A 43 3.01 -18.08 9.16
CA GLN A 43 2.66 -18.26 7.75
C GLN A 43 1.68 -19.43 7.53
N SER A 44 1.82 -20.52 8.28
CA SER A 44 0.90 -21.65 8.22
C SER A 44 -0.51 -21.30 8.74
N GLU A 45 -0.61 -20.47 9.77
CA GLU A 45 -1.88 -19.99 10.30
C GLU A 45 -2.54 -19.01 9.32
N ALA A 46 -1.77 -18.08 8.76
CA ALA A 46 -2.26 -17.17 7.74
C ALA A 46 -2.78 -17.94 6.52
N LEU A 47 -2.01 -18.90 6.00
CA LEU A 47 -2.43 -19.77 4.89
C LEU A 47 -3.75 -20.49 5.20
N PHE A 48 -3.88 -21.09 6.40
CA PHE A 48 -5.09 -21.78 6.80
C PHE A 48 -6.31 -20.85 6.84
N GLN A 49 -6.16 -19.66 7.42
CA GLN A 49 -7.24 -18.68 7.49
C GLN A 49 -7.62 -18.16 6.11
N HIS A 50 -6.66 -17.90 5.22
CA HIS A 50 -6.92 -17.49 3.83
C HIS A 50 -7.71 -18.55 3.07
N VAL A 51 -7.32 -19.83 3.17
CA VAL A 51 -8.04 -20.93 2.51
C VAL A 51 -9.50 -20.99 2.98
N LYS A 52 -9.77 -20.77 4.27
CA LYS A 52 -11.14 -20.74 4.83
C LYS A 52 -11.93 -19.49 4.42
N ALA A 53 -11.28 -18.33 4.32
CA ALA A 53 -11.95 -17.06 4.10
C ALA A 53 -12.25 -16.78 2.63
N LEU A 54 -11.42 -17.27 1.70
CA LEU A 54 -11.52 -16.94 0.28
C LEU A 54 -12.85 -17.37 -0.36
N PRO A 55 -13.43 -18.56 -0.09
CA PRO A 55 -14.74 -18.92 -0.61
C PRO A 55 -15.85 -17.93 -0.23
N GLY A 56 -15.81 -17.39 1.00
CA GLY A 56 -16.77 -16.36 1.43
C GLY A 56 -16.62 -15.04 0.67
N ARG A 57 -15.40 -14.66 0.28
CA ARG A 57 -15.17 -13.45 -0.56
C ARG A 57 -15.72 -13.66 -1.98
N MET A 58 -15.54 -14.88 -2.51
CA MET A 58 -16.12 -15.25 -3.80
C MET A 58 -17.64 -15.26 -3.78
N ALA A 59 -18.25 -15.78 -2.72
CA ALA A 59 -19.72 -15.80 -2.54
C ALA A 59 -20.28 -14.36 -2.50
N GLU A 60 -19.62 -13.44 -1.77
CA GLU A 60 -19.98 -12.01 -1.68
C GLU A 60 -19.98 -11.34 -3.07
N LEU A 61 -18.97 -11.59 -3.91
CA LEU A 61 -18.92 -11.09 -5.28
C LEU A 61 -20.01 -11.72 -6.16
N ALA A 62 -20.32 -13.00 -5.98
CA ALA A 62 -21.38 -13.67 -6.72
C ALA A 62 -22.77 -13.14 -6.34
N GLU A 63 -23.04 -12.91 -5.06
CA GLU A 63 -24.30 -12.34 -4.56
C GLU A 63 -24.53 -10.91 -5.04
N SER A 64 -23.46 -10.12 -5.16
CA SER A 64 -23.54 -8.76 -5.73
C SER A 64 -23.81 -8.75 -7.25
N GLY A 65 -23.75 -9.90 -7.89
CA GLY A 65 -24.02 -10.08 -9.32
C GLY A 65 -22.89 -9.63 -10.25
N VAL A 66 -21.73 -9.24 -9.72
CA VAL A 66 -20.58 -8.77 -10.51
C VAL A 66 -19.70 -9.92 -11.03
N LEU A 67 -19.77 -11.10 -10.41
CA LEU A 67 -19.00 -12.28 -10.81
C LEU A 67 -19.72 -13.05 -11.94
N ARG A 68 -19.68 -12.47 -13.15
CA ARG A 68 -20.27 -13.04 -14.38
C ARG A 68 -19.28 -12.95 -15.52
N ASP A 69 -19.33 -13.93 -16.42
CA ASP A 69 -18.55 -13.93 -17.67
C ASP A 69 -17.05 -13.59 -17.45
N VAL A 70 -16.47 -14.22 -16.42
CA VAL A 70 -15.05 -14.02 -16.09
C VAL A 70 -14.20 -14.46 -17.26
N ALA A 71 -13.42 -13.53 -17.83
CA ALA A 71 -12.59 -13.74 -19.00
C ALA A 71 -11.13 -14.08 -18.66
N ALA A 72 -10.68 -13.77 -17.43
CA ALA A 72 -9.37 -14.16 -16.91
C ALA A 72 -9.36 -14.15 -15.38
N VAL A 73 -8.46 -14.93 -14.79
CA VAL A 73 -8.20 -14.96 -13.35
C VAL A 73 -6.75 -14.62 -13.11
N ALA A 74 -6.47 -13.80 -12.11
CA ALA A 74 -5.12 -13.57 -11.62
C ALA A 74 -5.04 -13.73 -10.09
N ALA A 75 -3.85 -14.04 -9.60
CA ALA A 75 -3.58 -14.01 -8.17
C ALA A 75 -2.22 -13.39 -7.89
N SER A 76 -2.08 -12.72 -6.74
CA SER A 76 -0.77 -12.43 -6.20
C SER A 76 -0.13 -13.74 -5.74
N ALA A 77 1.03 -14.08 -6.34
CA ALA A 77 1.75 -15.34 -6.09
C ALA A 77 3.00 -15.13 -5.22
N ARG A 78 3.38 -13.89 -4.97
CA ARG A 78 4.59 -13.50 -4.22
C ARG A 78 4.53 -12.04 -3.77
N PRO A 79 5.32 -11.65 -2.74
CA PRO A 79 5.35 -10.26 -2.28
C PRO A 79 5.82 -9.27 -3.36
N ARG A 80 6.95 -9.56 -4.01
CA ARG A 80 7.58 -8.71 -5.03
C ARG A 80 7.97 -9.53 -6.25
N ALA A 81 8.06 -8.88 -7.42
CA ALA A 81 8.47 -9.50 -8.67
C ALA A 81 10.01 -9.64 -8.77
N VAL A 82 10.63 -10.25 -7.74
CA VAL A 82 12.07 -10.52 -7.67
C VAL A 82 12.30 -11.98 -7.31
N GLU A 83 13.43 -12.51 -7.75
CA GLU A 83 13.83 -13.90 -7.44
C GLU A 83 13.92 -14.12 -5.92
N GLY A 84 13.49 -15.28 -5.45
CA GLY A 84 13.49 -15.64 -4.03
C GLY A 84 12.39 -14.96 -3.19
N SER A 85 11.59 -14.07 -3.77
CA SER A 85 10.44 -13.48 -3.07
C SER A 85 9.31 -14.50 -2.97
N TYR A 86 9.18 -15.15 -1.80
CA TYR A 86 8.19 -16.18 -1.54
C TYR A 86 7.66 -16.10 -0.11
N MET A 87 6.35 -16.27 0.04
CA MET A 87 5.69 -16.46 1.33
C MET A 87 4.54 -17.48 1.18
N PRO A 88 4.44 -18.48 2.06
CA PRO A 88 3.43 -19.54 1.96
C PRO A 88 1.98 -19.08 1.88
N CYS A 89 1.61 -17.97 2.51
CA CYS A 89 0.24 -17.45 2.51
C CYS A 89 -0.30 -17.18 1.09
N PHE A 90 0.56 -16.84 0.13
CA PHE A 90 0.14 -16.60 -1.26
C PHE A 90 -0.39 -17.85 -1.96
N LEU A 91 -0.01 -19.05 -1.50
CA LEU A 91 -0.50 -20.30 -2.07
C LEU A 91 -2.02 -20.44 -2.02
N ALA A 92 -2.69 -19.83 -1.05
CA ALA A 92 -4.15 -19.90 -0.94
C ALA A 92 -4.82 -19.26 -2.18
N GLY A 93 -4.45 -18.03 -2.52
CA GLY A 93 -4.98 -17.33 -3.69
C GLY A 93 -4.51 -17.94 -5.00
N GLU A 94 -3.23 -18.26 -5.11
CA GLU A 94 -2.65 -18.82 -6.33
C GLU A 94 -3.26 -20.18 -6.69
N SER A 95 -3.34 -21.12 -5.74
CA SER A 95 -3.88 -22.47 -6.01
C SER A 95 -5.37 -22.43 -6.37
N GLN A 96 -6.16 -21.66 -5.63
CA GLN A 96 -7.59 -21.51 -5.93
C GLN A 96 -7.83 -20.75 -7.25
N GLY A 97 -7.03 -19.72 -7.53
CA GLY A 97 -7.09 -18.99 -8.79
C GLY A 97 -6.79 -19.87 -10.02
N ARG A 98 -5.76 -20.70 -9.95
CA ARG A 98 -5.43 -21.67 -10.99
C ARG A 98 -6.54 -22.70 -11.20
N ALA A 99 -7.10 -23.22 -10.11
CA ALA A 99 -8.20 -24.18 -10.19
C ALA A 99 -9.46 -23.56 -10.81
N LEU A 100 -9.81 -22.33 -10.44
CA LEU A 100 -10.92 -21.57 -11.03
C LEU A 100 -10.69 -21.29 -12.50
N ALA A 101 -9.53 -20.80 -12.90
CA ALA A 101 -9.19 -20.52 -14.29
C ALA A 101 -9.32 -21.78 -15.16
N ALA A 102 -8.80 -22.92 -14.69
CA ALA A 102 -8.92 -24.20 -15.38
C ALA A 102 -10.38 -24.65 -15.51
N ALA A 103 -11.19 -24.51 -14.45
CA ALA A 103 -12.61 -24.88 -14.47
C ALA A 103 -13.45 -24.00 -15.41
N LEU A 104 -13.10 -22.71 -15.52
CA LEU A 104 -13.77 -21.75 -16.39
C LEU A 104 -13.25 -21.79 -17.84
N GLY A 105 -12.12 -22.44 -18.11
CA GLY A 105 -11.48 -22.46 -19.41
C GLY A 105 -10.88 -21.11 -19.83
N VAL A 106 -10.42 -20.31 -18.87
CA VAL A 106 -9.86 -18.97 -19.08
C VAL A 106 -8.37 -18.91 -18.66
N PRO A 107 -7.59 -17.91 -19.14
CA PRO A 107 -6.20 -17.77 -18.74
C PRO A 107 -6.05 -17.42 -17.25
N PHE A 108 -4.91 -17.88 -16.68
CA PHE A 108 -4.47 -17.52 -15.35
C PHE A 108 -3.18 -16.71 -15.39
N PHE A 109 -3.14 -15.58 -14.66
CA PHE A 109 -1.96 -14.74 -14.54
C PHE A 109 -1.44 -14.70 -13.09
N ALA A 110 -0.15 -14.95 -12.91
CA ALA A 110 0.53 -14.79 -11.63
C ALA A 110 1.21 -13.42 -11.59
N VAL A 111 0.83 -12.58 -10.65
CA VAL A 111 1.45 -11.25 -10.42
C VAL A 111 2.04 -11.16 -9.03
N SER A 112 2.79 -10.11 -8.72
CA SER A 112 3.21 -9.86 -7.34
C SER A 112 2.22 -8.95 -6.60
N HIS A 113 2.17 -9.08 -5.29
CA HIS A 113 1.38 -8.21 -4.42
C HIS A 113 1.74 -6.73 -4.60
N GLN A 114 3.05 -6.41 -4.71
CA GLN A 114 3.51 -5.05 -4.95
C GLN A 114 3.01 -4.48 -6.28
N GLN A 115 3.01 -5.29 -7.35
CA GLN A 115 2.45 -4.89 -8.65
C GLN A 115 0.95 -4.59 -8.53
N GLY A 116 0.20 -5.42 -7.80
CA GLY A 116 -1.20 -5.18 -7.48
C GLY A 116 -1.42 -3.85 -6.76
N HIS A 117 -0.63 -3.55 -5.74
CA HIS A 117 -0.71 -2.26 -5.05
C HIS A 117 -0.47 -1.06 -5.97
N LEU A 118 0.52 -1.14 -6.85
CA LEU A 118 0.82 -0.07 -7.81
C LEU A 118 -0.33 0.15 -8.80
N ALA A 119 -0.91 -0.94 -9.31
CA ALA A 119 -2.05 -0.86 -10.23
C ALA A 119 -3.31 -0.28 -9.54
N ALA A 120 -3.64 -0.75 -8.34
CA ALA A 120 -4.77 -0.21 -7.57
C ALA A 120 -4.57 1.27 -7.21
N ALA A 121 -3.33 1.67 -6.88
CA ALA A 121 -2.99 3.05 -6.58
C ALA A 121 -3.15 3.96 -7.80
N ALA A 122 -2.63 3.55 -8.97
CA ALA A 122 -2.74 4.32 -10.21
C ALA A 122 -4.20 4.46 -10.65
N TRP A 123 -4.97 3.36 -10.60
CA TRP A 123 -6.38 3.37 -10.95
C TRP A 123 -7.20 4.26 -10.02
N SER A 124 -7.07 4.11 -8.71
CA SER A 124 -7.83 4.89 -7.74
C SER A 124 -7.45 6.37 -7.72
N ALA A 125 -6.25 6.72 -8.17
CA ALA A 125 -5.84 8.10 -8.41
C ALA A 125 -6.39 8.68 -9.73
N GLY A 126 -7.12 7.89 -10.54
CA GLY A 126 -7.60 8.28 -11.88
C GLY A 126 -6.47 8.44 -12.90
N ARG A 127 -5.36 7.71 -12.75
CA ARG A 127 -4.14 7.86 -13.54
C ARG A 127 -3.59 6.52 -14.03
N MET A 128 -4.46 5.71 -14.63
CA MET A 128 -4.10 4.40 -15.19
C MET A 128 -2.93 4.46 -16.19
N GLU A 129 -2.80 5.57 -16.90
CA GLU A 129 -1.72 5.78 -17.86
C GLU A 129 -0.32 5.78 -17.22
N LEU A 130 -0.21 5.95 -15.90
CA LEU A 130 1.08 5.78 -15.20
C LEU A 130 1.67 4.39 -15.40
N LEU A 131 0.83 3.36 -15.56
CA LEU A 131 1.31 1.99 -15.77
C LEU A 131 1.96 1.78 -17.16
N ASP A 132 1.87 2.77 -18.06
CA ASP A 132 2.41 2.73 -19.41
C ASP A 132 3.68 3.60 -19.59
N ALA A 133 4.15 4.26 -18.53
CA ALA A 133 5.34 5.09 -18.54
C ALA A 133 6.08 5.02 -17.18
N PRO A 134 7.37 5.38 -17.10
CA PRO A 134 8.08 5.43 -15.83
C PRO A 134 7.49 6.46 -14.86
N PHE A 135 7.46 6.11 -13.56
CA PHE A 135 7.05 7.00 -12.48
C PHE A 135 7.75 6.65 -11.15
N LEU A 136 7.67 7.55 -10.20
CA LEU A 136 8.12 7.32 -8.83
C LEU A 136 6.90 6.95 -7.96
N ALA A 137 7.06 5.97 -7.08
CA ALA A 137 5.99 5.56 -6.17
C ALA A 137 6.47 5.52 -4.73
N TRP A 138 5.75 6.21 -3.84
CA TRP A 138 5.88 6.03 -2.41
C TRP A 138 4.90 4.97 -1.90
N HIS A 139 5.43 3.99 -1.19
CA HIS A 139 4.63 3.11 -0.35
C HIS A 139 4.85 3.51 1.11
N LEU A 140 3.85 4.17 1.70
CA LEU A 140 3.88 4.75 3.04
C LEU A 140 2.81 4.08 3.91
N SER A 141 3.17 2.98 4.57
CA SER A 141 2.24 2.17 5.37
C SER A 141 2.71 1.99 6.81
N GLY A 142 1.95 1.24 7.59
CA GLY A 142 2.33 0.85 8.95
C GLY A 142 3.67 0.13 9.04
N GLY A 143 3.99 -0.73 8.07
CA GLY A 143 5.22 -1.52 8.05
C GLY A 143 6.28 -1.05 7.05
N THR A 144 5.92 -0.20 6.09
CA THR A 144 6.78 0.13 4.95
C THR A 144 6.89 1.63 4.72
N THR A 145 8.09 2.10 4.43
CA THR A 145 8.35 3.48 3.98
C THR A 145 9.43 3.40 2.90
N GLU A 146 8.99 3.20 1.67
CA GLU A 146 9.87 2.96 0.52
C GLU A 146 9.52 3.87 -0.65
N LEU A 147 10.55 4.39 -1.31
CA LEU A 147 10.47 5.04 -2.60
C LEU A 147 10.89 4.07 -3.69
N LEU A 148 10.02 3.88 -4.68
CA LEU A 148 10.20 2.96 -5.79
C LEU A 148 10.39 3.75 -7.09
N TYR A 149 11.26 3.27 -7.96
CA TYR A 149 11.25 3.57 -9.38
C TYR A 149 10.46 2.47 -10.09
N VAL A 150 9.42 2.87 -10.79
CA VAL A 150 8.51 1.97 -11.48
C VAL A 150 8.60 2.20 -12.99
N GLN A 151 8.65 1.15 -13.76
CA GLN A 151 8.66 1.20 -15.22
C GLN A 151 7.73 0.13 -15.80
N PRO A 152 7.19 0.35 -17.01
CA PRO A 152 6.39 -0.66 -17.70
C PRO A 152 7.19 -1.93 -17.96
N GLU A 153 6.53 -3.08 -17.85
CA GLU A 153 7.02 -4.39 -18.24
C GLU A 153 5.86 -5.14 -18.94
N GLY A 154 5.76 -4.96 -20.27
CA GLY A 154 4.58 -5.38 -21.00
C GLY A 154 3.30 -4.68 -20.51
N ALA A 155 2.24 -5.44 -20.25
CA ALA A 155 1.02 -4.93 -19.65
C ALA A 155 1.12 -4.70 -18.13
N ASN A 156 2.18 -5.22 -17.50
CA ASN A 156 2.46 -5.11 -16.08
C ASN A 156 3.52 -4.01 -15.80
N VAL A 157 4.01 -3.95 -14.60
CA VAL A 157 5.06 -3.01 -14.16
C VAL A 157 6.17 -3.73 -13.41
N LYS A 158 7.38 -3.18 -13.51
CA LYS A 158 8.54 -3.58 -12.72
C LYS A 158 8.92 -2.44 -11.78
N ALA A 159 9.05 -2.75 -10.50
CA ALA A 159 9.39 -1.78 -9.47
C ALA A 159 10.71 -2.15 -8.79
N GLY A 160 11.59 -1.16 -8.63
CA GLY A 160 12.82 -1.27 -7.85
C GLY A 160 12.84 -0.26 -6.73
N ARG A 161 13.22 -0.67 -5.52
CA ARG A 161 13.40 0.24 -4.39
C ARG A 161 14.64 1.11 -4.65
N ILE A 162 14.48 2.42 -4.56
CA ILE A 162 15.55 3.40 -4.77
C ILE A 162 15.85 4.24 -3.54
N GLY A 163 15.01 4.18 -2.50
CA GLY A 163 15.18 4.93 -1.27
C GLY A 163 14.12 4.61 -0.22
N GLY A 164 14.14 5.36 0.87
CA GLY A 164 13.20 5.23 1.98
C GLY A 164 13.88 5.12 3.34
N THR A 165 13.19 4.54 4.32
CA THR A 165 13.77 4.38 5.65
C THR A 165 14.71 3.17 5.72
N ALA A 166 15.80 3.35 6.46
CA ALA A 166 16.77 2.29 6.75
C ALA A 166 16.43 1.51 8.04
N ASP A 167 15.44 1.96 8.81
CA ASP A 167 15.06 1.37 10.10
C ASP A 167 13.54 1.30 10.28
N ILE A 168 12.97 2.05 11.23
CA ILE A 168 11.53 2.04 11.47
C ILE A 168 10.76 2.74 10.37
N SER A 169 9.56 2.24 10.06
CA SER A 169 8.68 2.89 9.09
C SER A 169 8.05 4.17 9.66
N ALA A 170 7.60 5.05 8.77
CA ALA A 170 6.83 6.24 9.15
C ALA A 170 5.55 5.87 9.90
N GLY A 171 4.87 4.78 9.49
CA GLY A 171 3.69 4.29 10.20
C GLY A 171 4.00 3.81 11.61
N GLN A 172 5.09 3.08 11.81
CA GLN A 172 5.53 2.68 13.16
C GLN A 172 5.83 3.90 14.05
N LEU A 173 6.51 4.92 13.52
CA LEU A 173 6.77 6.15 14.26
C LEU A 173 5.47 6.86 14.64
N ILE A 174 4.52 6.97 13.70
CA ILE A 174 3.21 7.59 13.91
C ILE A 174 2.42 6.83 14.97
N ASP A 175 2.34 5.51 14.88
CA ASP A 175 1.59 4.68 15.82
C ASP A 175 2.20 4.72 17.22
N ARG A 176 3.53 4.62 17.34
CA ARG A 176 4.24 4.73 18.62
C ARG A 176 4.10 6.12 19.25
N THR A 177 4.09 7.17 18.42
CA THR A 177 3.82 8.54 18.89
C THR A 177 2.40 8.65 19.42
N GLY A 178 1.41 8.11 18.70
CA GLY A 178 0.02 8.13 19.14
C GLY A 178 -0.20 7.39 20.46
N VAL A 179 0.34 6.17 20.57
CA VAL A 179 0.27 5.39 21.83
C VAL A 179 0.93 6.13 22.99
N LEU A 180 2.09 6.77 22.77
CA LEU A 180 2.76 7.59 23.78
C LEU A 180 1.90 8.76 24.25
N LEU A 181 1.06 9.31 23.37
CA LEU A 181 0.14 10.42 23.66
C LEU A 181 -1.25 9.93 24.15
N GLY A 182 -1.43 8.62 24.39
CA GLY A 182 -2.66 8.03 24.91
C GLY A 182 -3.74 7.76 23.85
N LEU A 183 -3.37 7.71 22.57
CA LEU A 183 -4.29 7.34 21.48
C LEU A 183 -4.29 5.83 21.26
N ASP A 184 -5.41 5.31 20.76
CA ASP A 184 -5.55 3.90 20.41
C ASP A 184 -4.76 3.54 19.14
N PHE A 185 -4.28 2.29 19.06
CA PHE A 185 -3.67 1.73 17.87
C PHE A 185 -4.74 1.19 16.89
N PRO A 186 -4.63 1.42 15.56
CA PRO A 186 -3.64 2.24 14.86
C PRO A 186 -3.93 3.74 15.02
N ALA A 187 -2.89 4.53 15.31
CA ALA A 187 -3.05 5.90 15.75
C ALA A 187 -3.07 6.97 14.64
N GLY A 188 -2.75 6.60 13.40
CA GLY A 188 -2.49 7.57 12.32
C GLY A 188 -3.58 8.62 12.12
N ARG A 189 -4.84 8.20 12.05
CA ARG A 189 -5.98 9.10 11.87
C ARG A 189 -6.22 10.01 13.11
N ALA A 190 -6.13 9.42 14.30
CA ALA A 190 -6.31 10.16 15.55
C ALA A 190 -5.17 11.16 15.77
N LEU A 191 -3.93 10.76 15.41
CA LEU A 191 -2.77 11.64 15.51
C LEU A 191 -2.86 12.83 14.54
N ASP A 192 -3.35 12.62 13.31
CA ASP A 192 -3.58 13.68 12.33
C ASP A 192 -4.62 14.69 12.84
N ALA A 193 -5.73 14.19 13.39
CA ALA A 193 -6.76 15.02 14.00
C ALA A 193 -6.23 15.81 15.22
N LEU A 194 -5.43 15.16 16.07
CA LEU A 194 -4.81 15.83 17.24
C LEU A 194 -3.85 16.94 16.79
N ALA A 195 -3.01 16.68 15.80
CA ALA A 195 -2.06 17.65 15.25
C ALA A 195 -2.74 18.89 14.66
N ALA A 196 -3.93 18.73 14.08
CA ALA A 196 -4.71 19.85 13.54
C ALA A 196 -5.10 20.89 14.60
N GLY A 197 -5.20 20.49 15.87
CA GLY A 197 -5.47 21.39 17.01
C GLY A 197 -4.28 22.24 17.46
N ALA A 198 -3.07 22.01 16.95
CA ALA A 198 -1.89 22.78 17.33
C ALA A 198 -1.75 24.04 16.46
N GLU A 199 -1.81 25.23 17.05
CA GLU A 199 -1.55 26.49 16.33
C GLU A 199 -0.07 26.60 15.92
N LYS A 200 0.86 26.22 16.80
CA LYS A 200 2.30 26.14 16.57
C LYS A 200 2.87 24.92 17.26
N GLY A 201 3.67 24.16 16.54
CA GLY A 201 4.45 23.07 17.11
C GLY A 201 5.92 23.44 17.31
N PRO A 202 6.71 22.60 18.02
CA PRO A 202 8.16 22.71 18.03
C PRO A 202 8.70 22.71 16.59
N LYS A 203 9.86 23.33 16.39
CA LYS A 203 10.53 23.29 15.08
C LYS A 203 10.77 21.83 14.70
N ARG A 204 10.30 21.43 13.52
CA ARG A 204 10.46 20.06 13.01
C ARG A 204 11.92 19.61 13.06
N PHE A 205 12.12 18.35 13.34
CA PHE A 205 13.44 17.75 13.35
C PHE A 205 13.93 17.51 11.91
N LYS A 206 15.12 17.99 11.59
CA LYS A 206 15.70 17.76 10.28
C LYS A 206 16.36 16.38 10.25
N VAL A 207 15.62 15.36 9.80
CA VAL A 207 16.13 14.00 9.61
C VAL A 207 17.34 14.01 8.67
N LYS A 208 18.45 13.35 9.05
CA LYS A 208 19.62 13.19 8.21
C LYS A 208 19.30 12.23 7.07
N MET A 209 19.71 12.58 5.86
CA MET A 209 19.60 11.74 4.68
C MET A 209 20.99 11.35 4.19
N ASP A 210 21.10 10.13 3.65
CA ASP A 210 22.23 9.65 2.86
C ASP A 210 21.70 9.25 1.48
N GLY A 211 21.86 10.15 0.50
CA GLY A 211 21.21 10.03 -0.79
C GLY A 211 19.69 10.02 -0.65
N LEU A 212 19.06 8.89 -0.96
CA LEU A 212 17.61 8.67 -0.85
C LEU A 212 17.20 7.85 0.39
N GLU A 213 18.17 7.48 1.22
CA GLU A 213 17.94 6.75 2.46
C GLU A 213 17.92 7.70 3.66
N PHE A 214 17.12 7.36 4.68
CA PHE A 214 17.07 8.10 5.95
C PHE A 214 16.69 7.16 7.11
N SER A 215 16.93 7.61 8.34
CA SER A 215 16.60 6.89 9.58
C SER A 215 15.56 7.68 10.37
N LEU A 216 14.52 7.01 10.85
CA LEU A 216 13.46 7.59 11.68
C LEU A 216 13.58 7.22 13.17
N SER A 217 14.46 6.28 13.55
CA SER A 217 14.63 5.88 14.95
C SER A 217 15.08 7.03 15.87
N GLY A 218 15.96 7.91 15.36
CA GLY A 218 16.35 9.12 16.07
C GLY A 218 15.19 10.08 16.35
N MET A 219 14.19 10.09 15.48
CA MET A 219 12.99 10.88 15.64
C MET A 219 12.11 10.38 16.79
N GLU A 220 12.02 9.08 16.98
CA GLU A 220 11.27 8.51 18.12
C GLU A 220 11.81 9.03 19.47
N ASN A 221 13.12 9.15 19.61
CA ASN A 221 13.76 9.72 20.82
C ASN A 221 13.40 11.20 21.01
N GLN A 222 13.32 11.99 19.93
CA GLN A 222 12.90 13.40 20.00
C GLN A 222 11.44 13.52 20.46
N VAL A 223 10.54 12.69 19.93
CA VAL A 223 9.13 12.65 20.34
C VAL A 223 9.01 12.33 21.83
N ARG A 224 9.74 11.31 22.32
CA ARG A 224 9.76 10.94 23.75
C ARG A 224 10.26 12.08 24.64
N ALA A 225 11.32 12.77 24.22
CA ALA A 225 11.88 13.89 24.96
C ALA A 225 10.91 15.06 25.04
N LEU A 226 10.22 15.41 23.96
CA LEU A 226 9.20 16.46 23.94
C LEU A 226 8.02 16.13 24.87
N ALA A 227 7.51 14.90 24.79
CA ALA A 227 6.41 14.45 25.64
C ALA A 227 6.81 14.46 27.14
N ALA A 228 8.00 13.96 27.48
CA ALA A 228 8.54 13.98 28.84
C ALA A 228 8.81 15.41 29.34
N GLY A 229 9.14 16.34 28.43
CA GLY A 229 9.34 17.76 28.73
C GLY A 229 8.04 18.57 28.92
N GLY A 230 6.87 17.91 28.87
CA GLY A 230 5.57 18.55 29.09
C GLY A 230 5.08 19.40 27.93
N VAL A 231 5.58 19.15 26.71
CA VAL A 231 5.04 19.79 25.50
C VAL A 231 3.63 19.27 25.24
N GLU A 232 2.71 20.16 24.88
CA GLU A 232 1.32 19.83 24.58
C GLU A 232 1.19 18.68 23.58
N PRO A 233 0.31 17.69 23.83
CA PRO A 233 0.16 16.52 22.96
C PRO A 233 -0.09 16.86 21.48
N ALA A 234 -0.90 17.88 21.19
CA ALA A 234 -1.17 18.35 19.83
C ALA A 234 0.11 18.87 19.14
N ALA A 235 0.98 19.57 19.88
CA ALA A 235 2.24 20.09 19.37
C ALA A 235 3.26 18.95 19.12
N VAL A 236 3.30 17.92 19.98
CA VAL A 236 4.12 16.71 19.76
C VAL A 236 3.65 15.94 18.53
N ALA A 237 2.32 15.75 18.37
CA ALA A 237 1.73 15.12 17.20
C ALA A 237 2.10 15.87 15.91
N ARG A 238 1.96 17.19 15.89
CA ARG A 238 2.35 18.06 14.78
C ARG A 238 3.83 17.92 14.45
N PHE A 239 4.70 17.97 15.46
CA PHE A 239 6.13 17.81 15.30
C PHE A 239 6.51 16.49 14.60
N ALA A 240 5.89 15.37 15.02
CA ALA A 240 6.14 14.06 14.41
C ALA A 240 5.70 14.01 12.95
N LEU A 241 4.47 14.46 12.67
CA LEU A 241 3.90 14.42 11.31
C LEU A 241 4.61 15.38 10.36
N ASP A 242 4.94 16.60 10.79
CA ASP A 242 5.68 17.57 9.99
C ASP A 242 7.10 17.09 9.67
N THR A 243 7.74 16.36 10.59
CA THR A 243 9.07 15.78 10.37
C THR A 243 9.03 14.64 9.35
N VAL A 244 8.04 13.74 9.45
CA VAL A 244 7.82 12.68 8.45
C VAL A 244 7.55 13.30 7.08
N SER A 245 6.65 14.28 7.01
CA SER A 245 6.30 14.96 5.77
C SER A 245 7.51 15.67 5.13
N ASP A 246 8.35 16.31 5.95
CA ASP A 246 9.57 16.99 5.47
C ASP A 246 10.60 16.02 4.90
N VAL A 247 10.87 14.90 5.56
CA VAL A 247 11.86 13.93 5.05
C VAL A 247 11.37 13.26 3.78
N VAL A 248 10.09 12.91 3.69
CA VAL A 248 9.49 12.34 2.47
C VAL A 248 9.57 13.36 1.32
N ARG A 249 9.24 14.64 1.57
CA ARG A 249 9.38 15.72 0.58
C ARG A 249 10.82 15.86 0.09
N ARG A 250 11.80 15.98 1.01
CA ARG A 250 13.21 16.15 0.64
C ARG A 250 13.76 14.96 -0.12
N THR A 251 13.38 13.74 0.25
CA THR A 251 13.76 12.53 -0.49
C THR A 251 13.15 12.53 -1.89
N THR A 252 11.89 12.97 -2.02
CA THR A 252 11.22 13.12 -3.32
C THR A 252 11.94 14.14 -4.20
N GLU A 253 12.29 15.29 -3.65
CA GLU A 253 13.04 16.33 -4.38
C GLU A 253 14.40 15.83 -4.85
N GLU A 254 15.12 15.09 -4.01
CA GLU A 254 16.40 14.49 -4.36
C GLU A 254 16.26 13.41 -5.45
N ALA A 255 15.22 12.56 -5.35
CA ALA A 255 14.91 11.56 -6.37
C ALA A 255 14.57 12.21 -7.72
N ARG A 256 13.82 13.32 -7.73
CA ARG A 256 13.46 14.03 -8.94
C ARG A 256 14.65 14.71 -9.65
N LYS A 257 15.76 14.94 -8.95
CA LYS A 257 17.02 15.37 -9.61
C LYS A 257 17.63 14.24 -10.42
N ARG A 258 17.51 12.99 -9.92
CA ARG A 258 18.00 11.79 -10.62
C ARG A 258 17.03 11.30 -11.70
N TYR A 259 15.75 11.52 -11.50
CA TYR A 259 14.65 11.11 -12.38
C TYR A 259 13.77 12.32 -12.73
N PRO A 260 14.28 13.27 -13.54
CA PRO A 260 13.58 14.51 -13.82
C PRO A 260 12.27 14.27 -14.57
N GLY A 261 11.24 15.05 -14.21
CA GLY A 261 9.95 15.05 -14.91
C GLY A 261 9.02 13.88 -14.58
N LEU A 262 9.47 12.88 -13.81
CA LEU A 262 8.61 11.75 -13.47
C LEU A 262 7.49 12.13 -12.50
N PRO A 263 6.26 11.64 -12.75
CA PRO A 263 5.16 11.75 -11.79
C PRO A 263 5.49 11.02 -10.48
N VAL A 264 4.87 11.46 -9.39
CA VAL A 264 5.01 10.84 -8.06
C VAL A 264 3.63 10.35 -7.62
N LEU A 265 3.51 9.06 -7.36
CA LEU A 265 2.30 8.40 -6.85
C LEU A 265 2.54 7.96 -5.40
N CYS A 266 1.63 8.29 -4.50
CA CYS A 266 1.70 7.93 -3.09
C CYS A 266 0.56 6.99 -2.70
N SER A 267 0.87 5.91 -1.99
CA SER A 267 -0.07 4.94 -1.45
C SER A 267 0.31 4.52 -0.03
N GLY A 268 -0.58 3.78 0.64
CA GLY A 268 -0.43 3.33 2.02
C GLY A 268 -1.14 4.25 3.01
N GLY A 269 -1.41 3.73 4.21
CA GLY A 269 -2.19 4.44 5.23
C GLY A 269 -1.59 5.78 5.66
N VAL A 270 -0.26 5.89 5.71
CA VAL A 270 0.44 7.14 6.05
C VAL A 270 0.26 8.21 4.96
N ALA A 271 0.10 7.80 3.69
CA ALA A 271 -0.18 8.72 2.59
C ALA A 271 -1.55 9.42 2.71
N SER A 272 -2.41 8.95 3.61
CA SER A 272 -3.69 9.63 3.93
C SER A 272 -3.53 10.82 4.87
N ASN A 273 -2.34 11.03 5.46
CA ASN A 273 -2.08 12.18 6.33
C ASN A 273 -2.27 13.51 5.59
N SER A 274 -3.05 14.41 6.19
CA SER A 274 -3.46 15.67 5.56
C SER A 274 -2.29 16.60 5.26
N GLY A 275 -1.35 16.76 6.19
CA GLY A 275 -0.18 17.62 6.05
C GLY A 275 0.80 17.08 4.99
N LEU A 276 1.02 15.77 4.97
CA LEU A 276 1.84 15.11 3.96
C LEU A 276 1.26 15.32 2.55
N ARG A 277 -0.04 15.08 2.39
CA ARG A 277 -0.73 15.30 1.10
C ARG A 277 -0.58 16.73 0.61
N GLN A 278 -0.87 17.69 1.48
CA GLN A 278 -0.74 19.11 1.15
C GLN A 278 0.70 19.46 0.74
N MET A 279 1.68 19.01 1.50
CA MET A 279 3.09 19.31 1.27
C MET A 279 3.61 18.71 -0.04
N LEU A 280 3.33 17.45 -0.33
CA LEU A 280 3.78 16.78 -1.56
C LEU A 280 3.02 17.27 -2.80
N THR A 281 1.72 17.57 -2.67
CA THR A 281 0.96 18.18 -3.77
C THR A 281 1.57 19.55 -4.14
N ALA A 282 1.85 20.39 -3.15
CA ALA A 282 2.43 21.71 -3.39
C ALA A 282 3.86 21.67 -3.94
N SER A 283 4.70 20.72 -3.47
CA SER A 283 6.13 20.67 -3.85
C SER A 283 6.39 19.96 -5.18
N CYS A 284 5.60 18.96 -5.54
CA CYS A 284 5.87 18.14 -6.72
C CYS A 284 4.64 17.69 -7.51
N GLY A 285 3.44 18.14 -7.14
CA GLY A 285 2.20 17.69 -7.79
C GLY A 285 1.92 16.21 -7.58
N ALA A 286 2.28 15.67 -6.40
CA ALA A 286 2.11 14.26 -6.10
C ALA A 286 0.64 13.83 -6.21
N LEU A 287 0.45 12.62 -6.71
CA LEU A 287 -0.83 11.94 -6.86
C LEU A 287 -0.99 10.96 -5.68
N PHE A 288 -2.23 10.73 -5.28
CA PHE A 288 -2.52 9.89 -4.12
C PHE A 288 -3.59 8.87 -4.45
N ALA A 289 -3.33 7.61 -4.09
CA ALA A 289 -4.33 6.56 -4.11
C ALA A 289 -5.49 6.89 -3.16
N GLU A 290 -6.68 6.41 -3.47
CA GLU A 290 -7.79 6.46 -2.52
C GLU A 290 -7.46 5.62 -1.27
N PRO A 291 -7.80 6.08 -0.06
CA PRO A 291 -7.47 5.36 1.19
C PRO A 291 -7.95 3.91 1.21
N ARG A 292 -9.13 3.61 0.67
CA ARG A 292 -9.70 2.24 0.60
C ARG A 292 -8.87 1.27 -0.26
N TYR A 293 -8.08 1.78 -1.22
CA TYR A 293 -7.19 1.01 -2.08
C TYR A 293 -5.70 1.16 -1.71
N SER A 294 -5.42 1.87 -0.63
CA SER A 294 -4.08 2.00 -0.04
C SER A 294 -3.74 0.89 0.95
N THR A 295 -4.71 0.06 1.34
CA THR A 295 -4.53 -1.15 2.15
C THR A 295 -4.56 -2.39 1.27
N ASP A 296 -4.26 -3.58 1.84
CA ASP A 296 -4.28 -4.84 1.10
C ASP A 296 -5.65 -5.08 0.46
N ASN A 297 -5.66 -5.29 -0.86
CA ASN A 297 -6.86 -5.54 -1.67
C ASN A 297 -6.48 -6.29 -2.95
N ALA A 298 -7.45 -6.93 -3.58
CA ALA A 298 -7.26 -7.66 -4.83
C ALA A 298 -7.58 -6.83 -6.09
N MET A 299 -8.00 -5.57 -5.94
CA MET A 299 -8.40 -4.74 -7.08
C MET A 299 -7.28 -4.59 -8.10
N GLY A 300 -6.07 -4.28 -7.66
CA GLY A 300 -4.94 -4.15 -8.58
C GLY A 300 -4.57 -5.45 -9.28
N VAL A 301 -4.79 -6.60 -8.65
CA VAL A 301 -4.60 -7.91 -9.27
C VAL A 301 -5.61 -8.13 -10.40
N ALA A 302 -6.89 -7.77 -10.17
CA ALA A 302 -7.93 -7.82 -11.22
C ALA A 302 -7.65 -6.85 -12.37
N ILE A 303 -7.18 -5.63 -12.07
CA ILE A 303 -6.76 -4.63 -13.08
C ILE A 303 -5.62 -5.19 -13.94
N LEU A 304 -4.61 -5.79 -13.32
CA LEU A 304 -3.49 -6.38 -14.08
C LEU A 304 -3.94 -7.56 -14.93
N ALA A 305 -4.88 -8.40 -14.44
CA ALA A 305 -5.47 -9.46 -15.26
C ALA A 305 -6.14 -8.91 -16.51
N HIS A 306 -6.87 -7.80 -16.39
CA HIS A 306 -7.52 -7.15 -17.52
C HIS A 306 -6.51 -6.64 -18.54
N ARG A 307 -5.48 -5.94 -18.09
CA ARG A 307 -4.42 -5.40 -18.95
C ARG A 307 -3.63 -6.48 -19.68
N LEU A 308 -3.27 -7.58 -18.98
CA LEU A 308 -2.58 -8.74 -19.57
C LEU A 308 -3.45 -9.41 -20.62
N LEU A 309 -4.74 -9.61 -20.34
CA LEU A 309 -5.70 -10.19 -21.27
C LEU A 309 -5.87 -9.33 -22.54
N GLU A 310 -6.04 -8.00 -22.37
CA GLU A 310 -6.18 -7.07 -23.51
C GLU A 310 -4.96 -7.05 -24.44
N ARG A 311 -3.76 -7.22 -23.89
CA ARG A 311 -2.52 -7.24 -24.67
C ARG A 311 -2.15 -8.61 -25.22
N GLY A 312 -2.90 -9.67 -24.84
CA GLY A 312 -2.66 -11.03 -25.29
C GLY A 312 -1.37 -11.65 -24.76
N GLU A 313 -0.98 -11.27 -23.54
CA GLU A 313 0.23 -11.78 -22.85
C GLU A 313 -0.02 -13.07 -22.08
#